data_21ea72ccbd673ce347d3f2f305a09d5e
#
_entry.id   21ea72ccbd673ce347d3f2f305a09d5e
#
_cell.length_a   1.000
_cell.length_b   1.000
_cell.length_c   1.000
_cell.angle_alpha   90.00
_cell.angle_beta   90.00
_cell.angle_gamma   90.00
#
_symmetry.space_group_name_H-M   'P 1'
#
loop_
_entity.id
_entity.type
_entity.pdbx_description
1 polymer ?
#
loop_
_entity_poly.entity_id
_entity_poly.type
_entity_poly.pdbx_seq_one_letter_code
_entity_poly.pdbx_strand_id
1 'polypeptide(L)'
;NTHIGDARATDMVQAGEFNIGQLVREHHSGDGVVLVGFATNRGTVVAADEWGAPMEDMMVPPGAPGSWEDVLHQAGNQDKLLILRDKAENPQWTEARGQRAIGVVYNPAFERYGNYVPTSLPRRYDALLYIDESHSLHQLHVVPQINVPPELYPWGI
;
A
#
# COMPACT_ATOMS: atom_id res chain seq x y z
N ASN A 1 -0.46 2.26 -1.99
CA ASN A 1 -1.62 1.35 -1.98
C ASN A 1 -2.92 2.02 -1.57
N THR A 2 -2.91 2.92 -0.60
CA THR A 2 -4.13 3.62 -0.13
C THR A 2 -4.85 4.42 -1.22
N HIS A 3 -4.13 4.89 -2.24
CA HIS A 3 -4.72 5.67 -3.33
C HIS A 3 -5.25 4.84 -4.49
N ILE A 4 -4.70 3.66 -4.73
CA ILE A 4 -5.02 2.83 -5.90
C ILE A 4 -5.89 1.60 -5.59
N GLY A 5 -5.95 1.17 -4.35
CA GLY A 5 -6.88 0.11 -3.95
C GLY A 5 -8.30 0.68 -3.83
N ASP A 6 -9.32 -0.12 -4.14
CA ASP A 6 -10.72 0.32 -4.03
C ASP A 6 -11.07 0.65 -2.57
N ALA A 7 -11.42 1.91 -2.29
CA ALA A 7 -11.73 2.37 -0.95
C ALA A 7 -12.96 1.68 -0.34
N ARG A 8 -13.90 1.22 -1.15
CA ARG A 8 -15.12 0.49 -0.71
C ARG A 8 -14.81 -0.84 -0.03
N ALA A 9 -13.62 -1.39 -0.26
CA ALA A 9 -13.15 -2.61 0.38
C ALA A 9 -12.45 -2.38 1.72
N THR A 10 -12.56 -1.18 2.27
CA THR A 10 -11.91 -0.73 3.52
C THR A 10 -12.91 0.01 4.41
N ASP A 11 -12.48 0.40 5.60
CA ASP A 11 -13.26 1.25 6.51
C ASP A 11 -13.35 2.72 6.06
N MET A 12 -12.59 3.14 5.06
CA MET A 12 -12.67 4.50 4.48
C MET A 12 -14.08 4.85 4.01
N VAL A 13 -14.85 3.87 3.50
CA VAL A 13 -16.22 4.07 3.07
C VAL A 13 -17.13 4.56 4.20
N GLN A 14 -16.89 4.14 5.44
CA GLN A 14 -17.67 4.56 6.61
C GLN A 14 -17.39 6.02 6.99
N ALA A 15 -16.18 6.49 6.68
CA ALA A 15 -15.78 7.89 6.86
C ALA A 15 -16.22 8.80 5.70
N GLY A 16 -16.87 8.24 4.67
CA GLY A 16 -17.24 8.98 3.46
C GLY A 16 -16.05 9.31 2.56
N GLU A 17 -14.94 8.64 2.76
CA GLU A 17 -13.71 8.83 1.98
C GLU A 17 -13.74 7.93 0.73
N PHE A 18 -13.16 8.44 -0.35
CA PHE A 18 -12.96 7.72 -1.60
C PHE A 18 -11.59 8.04 -2.19
N ASN A 19 -11.13 7.20 -3.10
CA ASN A 19 -9.80 7.35 -3.68
C ASN A 19 -9.81 7.10 -5.20
N ILE A 20 -8.64 7.29 -5.83
CA ILE A 20 -8.48 7.13 -7.28
C ILE A 20 -8.87 5.72 -7.74
N GLY A 21 -8.52 4.67 -7.00
CA GLY A 21 -8.85 3.30 -7.36
C GLY A 21 -10.36 3.06 -7.44
N GLN A 22 -11.12 3.55 -6.47
CA GLN A 22 -12.58 3.50 -6.51
C GLN A 22 -13.13 4.27 -7.71
N LEU A 23 -12.72 5.53 -7.89
CA LEU A 23 -13.20 6.38 -8.97
C LEU A 23 -12.93 5.78 -10.36
N VAL A 24 -11.75 5.24 -10.58
CA VAL A 24 -11.40 4.58 -11.85
C VAL A 24 -12.30 3.37 -12.10
N ARG A 25 -12.55 2.54 -11.09
CA ARG A 25 -13.48 1.41 -11.23
C ARG A 25 -14.91 1.84 -11.54
N GLU A 26 -15.39 2.92 -10.95
CA GLU A 26 -16.74 3.46 -11.19
C GLU A 26 -16.87 4.05 -12.59
N HIS A 27 -15.90 4.87 -13.00
CA HIS A 27 -15.96 5.59 -14.28
C HIS A 27 -15.63 4.73 -15.50
N HIS A 28 -14.81 3.68 -15.33
CA HIS A 28 -14.33 2.82 -16.42
C HIS A 28 -14.79 1.36 -16.27
N SER A 29 -15.92 1.12 -15.63
CA SER A 29 -16.43 -0.25 -15.42
C SER A 29 -16.69 -1.02 -16.71
N GLY A 30 -17.00 -0.33 -17.81
CA GLY A 30 -17.21 -0.90 -19.14
C GLY A 30 -15.92 -1.18 -19.92
N ASP A 31 -14.83 -0.51 -19.59
CA ASP A 31 -13.55 -0.60 -20.33
C ASP A 31 -12.62 -1.67 -19.77
N GLY A 32 -12.94 -2.15 -18.58
CA GLY A 32 -12.12 -3.09 -17.82
C GLY A 32 -10.98 -2.39 -17.05
N VAL A 33 -11.03 -2.50 -15.72
CA VAL A 33 -10.02 -1.93 -14.80
C VAL A 33 -9.31 -3.04 -14.07
N VAL A 34 -7.99 -2.95 -13.94
CA VAL A 34 -7.17 -3.85 -13.15
C VAL A 34 -6.43 -3.05 -12.10
N LEU A 35 -6.73 -3.30 -10.83
CA LEU A 35 -6.03 -2.70 -9.69
C LEU A 35 -5.01 -3.70 -9.14
N VAL A 36 -3.73 -3.31 -9.16
CA VAL A 36 -2.63 -4.12 -8.65
C VAL A 36 -2.07 -3.46 -7.38
N GLY A 37 -2.17 -4.17 -6.26
CA GLY A 37 -1.61 -3.73 -4.99
C GLY A 37 -0.21 -4.30 -4.74
N PHE A 38 0.48 -3.69 -3.77
CA PHE A 38 1.74 -4.17 -3.23
C PHE A 38 1.62 -4.37 -1.73
N ALA A 39 2.28 -5.38 -1.19
CA ALA A 39 2.42 -5.60 0.24
C ALA A 39 3.83 -6.11 0.55
N THR A 40 4.32 -5.84 1.76
CA THR A 40 5.58 -6.38 2.25
C THR A 40 5.45 -6.82 3.70
N ASN A 41 6.07 -7.97 4.05
CA ASN A 41 6.05 -8.42 5.43
C ASN A 41 7.00 -7.61 6.31
N ARG A 42 8.23 -7.39 5.85
CA ARG A 42 9.27 -6.69 6.60
C ARG A 42 10.31 -6.08 5.66
N GLY A 43 11.30 -5.41 6.23
CA GLY A 43 12.44 -4.90 5.48
C GLY A 43 12.75 -3.45 5.78
N THR A 44 12.97 -2.65 4.75
CA THR A 44 13.21 -1.22 4.87
C THR A 44 12.41 -0.42 3.85
N VAL A 45 12.11 0.82 4.18
CA VAL A 45 11.48 1.82 3.30
C VAL A 45 12.18 3.17 3.47
N VAL A 46 12.08 4.00 2.46
CA VAL A 46 12.45 5.42 2.56
C VAL A 46 11.21 6.21 2.99
N ALA A 47 11.28 6.85 4.14
CA ALA A 47 10.21 7.70 4.67
C ALA A 47 10.81 8.79 5.56
N ALA A 48 9.97 9.69 6.07
CA ALA A 48 10.34 10.70 7.05
C ALA A 48 9.56 10.49 8.35
N ASP A 49 10.06 10.98 9.47
CA ASP A 49 9.35 10.94 10.76
C ASP A 49 8.26 12.02 10.87
N GLU A 50 8.39 13.12 10.10
CA GLU A 50 7.39 14.17 9.98
C GLU A 50 7.36 14.81 8.59
N TRP A 51 6.33 15.59 8.29
CA TRP A 51 6.23 16.32 7.04
C TRP A 51 7.33 17.37 6.88
N GLY A 52 8.11 17.26 5.79
CA GLY A 52 9.21 18.18 5.48
C GLY A 52 10.54 17.82 6.13
N ALA A 53 10.59 16.78 6.94
CA ALA A 53 11.83 16.23 7.46
C ALA A 53 12.62 15.50 6.35
N PRO A 54 13.95 15.34 6.51
CA PRO A 54 14.75 14.52 5.61
C PRO A 54 14.21 13.08 5.52
N MET A 55 14.25 12.52 4.33
CA MET A 55 13.93 11.10 4.13
C MET A 55 15.09 10.23 4.61
N GLU A 56 14.73 9.18 5.34
CA GLU A 56 15.67 8.23 5.94
C GLU A 56 15.28 6.79 5.62
N ASP A 57 16.25 5.88 5.69
CA ASP A 57 16.00 4.45 5.64
C ASP A 57 15.40 4.00 6.97
N MET A 58 14.14 3.60 6.94
CA MET A 58 13.41 3.17 8.14
C MET A 58 13.13 1.68 8.09
N MET A 59 13.31 1.01 9.23
CA MET A 59 12.99 -0.40 9.39
C MET A 59 11.48 -0.61 9.36
N VAL A 60 11.05 -1.60 8.58
CA VAL A 60 9.67 -2.11 8.58
C VAL A 60 9.65 -3.41 9.38
N PRO A 61 9.00 -3.43 10.55
CA PRO A 61 8.92 -4.63 11.38
C PRO A 61 8.09 -5.72 10.69
N PRO A 62 8.18 -6.99 11.14
CA PRO A 62 7.30 -8.04 10.65
C PRO A 62 5.82 -7.65 10.75
N GLY A 63 5.03 -8.11 9.80
CA GLY A 63 3.58 -7.84 9.75
C GLY A 63 2.90 -8.09 11.08
N ALA A 64 1.98 -7.21 11.46
CA ALA A 64 1.23 -7.38 12.71
C ALA A 64 0.49 -8.72 12.71
N PRO A 65 0.45 -9.47 13.83
CA PRO A 65 -0.24 -10.76 13.90
C PRO A 65 -1.67 -10.68 13.38
N GLY A 66 -2.02 -11.56 12.44
CA GLY A 66 -3.35 -11.62 11.81
C GLY A 66 -3.56 -10.61 10.66
N SER A 67 -2.60 -9.75 10.36
CA SER A 67 -2.64 -8.89 9.16
C SER A 67 -2.48 -9.70 7.88
N TRP A 68 -2.77 -9.10 6.73
CA TRP A 68 -2.53 -9.75 5.45
C TRP A 68 -1.07 -10.09 5.23
N GLU A 69 -0.16 -9.23 5.68
CA GLU A 69 1.28 -9.43 5.59
C GLU A 69 1.73 -10.66 6.40
N ASP A 70 1.21 -10.80 7.62
CA ASP A 70 1.49 -11.95 8.48
C ASP A 70 0.93 -13.25 7.89
N VAL A 71 -0.33 -13.27 7.45
CA VAL A 71 -0.97 -14.45 6.84
C VAL A 71 -0.23 -14.89 5.57
N LEU A 72 0.19 -13.93 4.74
CA LEU A 72 0.93 -14.25 3.52
C LEU A 72 2.35 -14.74 3.81
N HIS A 73 2.98 -14.23 4.86
CA HIS A 73 4.28 -14.74 5.34
C HIS A 73 4.17 -16.17 5.86
N GLN A 74 3.15 -16.46 6.67
CA GLN A 74 2.92 -17.82 7.19
C GLN A 74 2.63 -18.85 6.08
N ALA A 75 2.09 -18.41 4.95
CA ALA A 75 1.89 -19.25 3.76
C ALA A 75 3.22 -19.52 2.99
N GLY A 76 4.35 -19.06 3.50
CA GLY A 76 5.69 -19.20 2.96
C GLY A 76 6.41 -17.85 2.87
N ASN A 77 7.73 -17.87 3.02
CA ASN A 77 8.57 -16.66 3.07
C ASN A 77 9.15 -16.23 1.72
N GLN A 78 8.52 -16.63 0.62
CA GLN A 78 8.88 -16.19 -0.74
C GLN A 78 7.96 -15.08 -1.22
N ASP A 79 8.40 -14.31 -2.18
CA ASP A 79 7.58 -13.36 -2.91
C ASP A 79 6.44 -14.07 -3.65
N LYS A 80 5.30 -13.42 -3.76
CA LYS A 80 4.08 -14.01 -4.33
C LYS A 80 3.37 -13.03 -5.26
N LEU A 81 2.91 -13.54 -6.38
CA LEU A 81 1.86 -12.90 -7.17
C LEU A 81 0.53 -13.59 -6.87
N LEU A 82 -0.41 -12.85 -6.32
CA LEU A 82 -1.74 -13.33 -6.00
C LEU A 82 -2.73 -12.77 -7.02
N ILE A 83 -3.45 -13.65 -7.72
CA ILE A 83 -4.58 -13.26 -8.56
C ILE A 83 -5.82 -13.36 -7.68
N LEU A 84 -6.48 -12.23 -7.45
CA LEU A 84 -7.52 -12.07 -6.44
C LEU A 84 -8.93 -11.98 -7.04
N ARG A 85 -9.05 -11.69 -8.34
CA ARG A 85 -10.31 -11.46 -9.04
C ARG A 85 -11.35 -12.54 -8.77
N ASP A 86 -10.96 -13.81 -8.77
CA ASP A 86 -11.86 -14.94 -8.59
C ASP A 86 -12.04 -15.33 -7.09
N LYS A 87 -11.50 -14.54 -6.16
CA LYS A 87 -11.54 -14.83 -4.72
C LYS A 87 -12.57 -13.99 -3.97
N ALA A 88 -13.28 -13.08 -4.65
CA ALA A 88 -14.21 -12.14 -4.03
C ALA A 88 -15.41 -12.80 -3.34
N GLU A 89 -15.76 -14.05 -3.71
CA GLU A 89 -16.84 -14.84 -3.11
C GLU A 89 -16.35 -15.83 -2.05
N ASN A 90 -15.04 -15.98 -1.86
CA ASN A 90 -14.51 -16.91 -0.88
C ASN A 90 -14.37 -16.24 0.50
N PRO A 91 -15.09 -16.74 1.54
CA PRO A 91 -15.10 -16.13 2.87
C PRO A 91 -13.73 -15.99 3.52
N GLN A 92 -12.80 -16.91 3.28
CA GLN A 92 -11.45 -16.86 3.84
C GLN A 92 -10.64 -15.67 3.30
N TRP A 93 -10.96 -15.21 2.08
CA TRP A 93 -10.28 -14.08 1.43
C TRP A 93 -11.01 -12.76 1.64
N THR A 94 -12.33 -12.80 1.85
CA THR A 94 -13.14 -11.58 2.02
C THR A 94 -13.20 -11.08 3.46
N GLU A 95 -12.75 -11.89 4.43
CA GLU A 95 -12.61 -11.44 5.82
C GLU A 95 -11.73 -10.19 5.87
N ALA A 96 -12.23 -9.14 6.53
CA ALA A 96 -11.47 -7.90 6.68
C ALA A 96 -10.32 -8.11 7.66
N ARG A 97 -9.09 -7.93 7.18
CA ARG A 97 -7.86 -7.98 7.97
C ARG A 97 -7.08 -6.69 7.80
N GLY A 98 -6.29 -6.32 8.78
CA GLY A 98 -5.37 -5.20 8.64
C GLY A 98 -4.44 -5.40 7.45
N GLN A 99 -4.36 -4.42 6.56
CA GLN A 99 -3.35 -4.34 5.50
C GLN A 99 -2.46 -3.13 5.78
N ARG A 100 -1.16 -3.34 5.77
CA ARG A 100 -0.18 -2.28 6.04
C ARG A 100 -0.26 -1.16 5.01
N ALA A 101 -0.26 0.07 5.49
CA ALA A 101 -0.28 1.29 4.70
C ALA A 101 0.79 2.26 5.20
N ILE A 102 1.99 2.17 4.64
CA ILE A 102 3.09 3.11 4.91
C ILE A 102 2.93 4.30 3.96
N GLY A 103 2.94 5.50 4.52
CA GLY A 103 2.95 6.77 3.79
C GLY A 103 4.33 7.40 3.73
N VAL A 104 4.40 8.66 3.32
CA VAL A 104 5.64 9.47 3.30
C VAL A 104 6.13 9.81 4.70
N VAL A 105 5.21 9.84 5.67
CA VAL A 105 5.52 9.91 7.10
C VAL A 105 5.28 8.53 7.71
N TYR A 106 6.26 8.04 8.44
CA TYR A 106 6.21 6.71 9.02
C TYR A 106 6.92 6.65 10.37
N ASN A 107 6.32 5.96 11.32
CA ASN A 107 6.94 5.68 12.61
C ASN A 107 6.82 4.19 12.95
N PRO A 108 7.89 3.41 12.80
CA PRO A 108 7.89 1.96 13.07
C PRO A 108 7.41 1.56 14.47
N ALA A 109 7.67 2.40 15.48
CA ALA A 109 7.28 2.11 16.86
C ALA A 109 5.75 2.17 17.08
N PHE A 110 5.04 2.92 16.26
CA PHE A 110 3.58 3.09 16.33
C PHE A 110 2.83 2.41 15.19
N GLU A 111 3.51 1.73 14.28
CA GLU A 111 2.95 1.12 13.08
C GLU A 111 1.67 0.32 13.33
N ARG A 112 1.69 -0.56 14.34
CA ARG A 112 0.55 -1.44 14.65
C ARG A 112 -0.73 -0.69 15.03
N TYR A 113 -0.64 0.57 15.41
CA TYR A 113 -1.78 1.38 15.84
C TYR A 113 -2.30 2.34 14.77
N GLY A 114 -1.50 2.68 13.78
CA GLY A 114 -1.85 3.71 12.80
C GLY A 114 -1.65 3.34 11.34
N ASN A 115 -0.94 2.24 11.05
CA ASN A 115 -0.58 1.91 9.67
C ASN A 115 -1.27 0.64 9.13
N TYR A 116 -2.34 0.16 9.77
CA TYR A 116 -3.12 -0.98 9.29
C TYR A 116 -4.55 -0.58 8.97
N VAL A 117 -4.95 -0.77 7.72
CA VAL A 117 -6.29 -0.47 7.22
C VAL A 117 -7.08 -1.78 7.11
N PRO A 118 -8.22 -1.93 7.78
CA PRO A 118 -9.10 -3.09 7.61
C PRO A 118 -9.48 -3.26 6.14
N THR A 119 -9.15 -4.39 5.56
CA THR A 119 -9.20 -4.59 4.11
C THR A 119 -9.76 -5.96 3.74
N SER A 120 -10.77 -5.99 2.89
CA SER A 120 -11.16 -7.16 2.11
C SER A 120 -10.30 -7.22 0.85
N LEU A 121 -9.24 -8.02 0.88
CA LEU A 121 -8.17 -8.00 -0.12
C LEU A 121 -8.66 -8.19 -1.58
N PRO A 122 -9.50 -9.22 -1.90
CA PRO A 122 -9.94 -9.44 -3.28
C PRO A 122 -10.98 -8.43 -3.78
N ARG A 123 -11.60 -7.67 -2.86
CA ARG A 123 -12.46 -6.55 -3.24
C ARG A 123 -11.67 -5.28 -3.48
N ARG A 124 -10.51 -5.17 -2.83
CA ARG A 124 -9.63 -4.02 -2.95
C ARG A 124 -8.78 -4.03 -4.22
N TYR A 125 -8.30 -5.23 -4.61
CA TYR A 125 -7.39 -5.42 -5.74
C TYR A 125 -7.80 -6.62 -6.61
N ASP A 126 -7.44 -6.57 -7.88
CA ASP A 126 -7.55 -7.70 -8.82
C ASP A 126 -6.32 -8.62 -8.73
N ALA A 127 -5.17 -8.04 -8.38
CA ALA A 127 -3.93 -8.76 -8.08
C ALA A 127 -3.13 -8.07 -6.98
N LEU A 128 -2.30 -8.84 -6.27
CA LEU A 128 -1.38 -8.33 -5.28
C LEU A 128 0.02 -8.91 -5.52
N LEU A 129 1.01 -8.03 -5.56
CA LEU A 129 2.42 -8.37 -5.48
C LEU A 129 2.85 -8.30 -4.01
N TYR A 130 3.08 -9.45 -3.42
CA TYR A 130 3.60 -9.58 -2.07
C TYR A 130 5.10 -9.83 -2.13
N ILE A 131 5.86 -9.01 -1.41
CA ILE A 131 7.32 -9.08 -1.28
C ILE A 131 7.61 -9.42 0.18
N ASP A 132 8.21 -10.59 0.45
CA ASP A 132 8.42 -11.01 1.83
C ASP A 132 9.37 -10.09 2.58
N GLU A 133 10.45 -9.67 1.93
CA GLU A 133 11.43 -8.73 2.49
C GLU A 133 11.76 -7.63 1.48
N SER A 134 11.34 -6.40 1.76
CA SER A 134 11.61 -5.24 0.92
C SER A 134 12.89 -4.52 1.33
N HIS A 135 13.50 -3.85 0.37
CA HIS A 135 14.63 -2.96 0.60
C HIS A 135 14.26 -1.55 0.15
N SER A 136 14.70 -0.56 0.92
CA SER A 136 14.57 0.85 0.55
C SER A 136 15.24 1.12 -0.80
N LEU A 137 14.58 1.95 -1.62
CA LEU A 137 15.10 2.30 -2.93
C LEU A 137 16.11 3.45 -2.81
N HIS A 138 17.25 3.30 -3.47
CA HIS A 138 18.21 4.40 -3.60
C HIS A 138 17.68 5.43 -4.59
N GLN A 139 17.74 6.69 -4.21
CA GLN A 139 17.41 7.79 -5.11
C GLN A 139 18.39 7.82 -6.27
N LEU A 140 17.88 7.73 -7.49
CA LEU A 140 18.68 7.95 -8.70
C LEU A 140 18.85 9.46 -8.88
N HIS A 141 20.03 10.00 -8.52
CA HIS A 141 20.47 11.37 -8.82
C HIS A 141 19.62 12.52 -8.22
N VAL A 142 19.39 12.55 -6.93
CA VAL A 142 18.88 13.78 -6.31
C VAL A 142 19.99 14.42 -5.46
N VAL A 143 20.71 15.36 -6.06
CA VAL A 143 21.28 16.47 -5.29
C VAL A 143 20.12 17.44 -5.08
N PRO A 144 19.58 17.62 -3.86
CA PRO A 144 18.52 18.58 -3.63
C PRO A 144 19.02 19.97 -4.01
N GLN A 145 18.53 20.51 -5.09
CA GLN A 145 18.79 21.91 -5.43
C GLN A 145 17.78 22.73 -4.64
N ILE A 146 18.17 23.16 -3.44
CA ILE A 146 17.33 23.91 -2.49
C ILE A 146 16.70 25.19 -3.11
N ASN A 147 17.25 25.69 -4.22
CA ASN A 147 16.82 26.91 -4.86
C ASN A 147 16.12 26.69 -6.22
N VAL A 148 15.85 25.48 -6.62
CA VAL A 148 15.12 25.20 -7.86
C VAL A 148 13.75 24.63 -7.47
N PRO A 149 12.64 25.23 -7.94
CA PRO A 149 11.32 24.65 -7.75
C PRO A 149 11.31 23.21 -8.25
N PRO A 150 10.63 22.29 -7.55
CA PRO A 150 10.53 20.90 -8.00
C PRO A 150 9.95 20.87 -9.41
N GLU A 151 10.57 20.07 -10.28
CA GLU A 151 10.05 19.83 -11.63
C GLU A 151 8.70 19.13 -11.53
N LEU A 152 7.64 19.84 -11.86
CA LEU A 152 6.28 19.32 -11.87
C LEU A 152 6.03 18.65 -13.21
N TYR A 153 6.24 17.35 -13.29
CA TYR A 153 5.85 16.58 -14.48
C TYR A 153 4.32 16.43 -14.52
N PRO A 154 3.67 16.58 -15.70
CA PRO A 154 4.24 16.86 -17.02
C PRO A 154 4.36 18.34 -17.38
N TRP A 155 3.95 19.25 -16.53
CA TRP A 155 3.81 20.66 -16.78
C TRP A 155 4.61 21.51 -15.77
N GLY A 156 5.90 21.49 -15.92
CA GLY A 156 6.75 22.46 -15.21
C GLY A 156 6.42 23.87 -15.70
N ILE A 157 5.59 24.61 -14.97
CA ILE A 157 5.39 26.05 -15.06
C ILE A 157 5.91 26.69 -13.81
#